data_e6bde042b0b7571409abe1b683756bd3
#
_entry.id   e6bde042b0b7571409abe1b683756bd3
#
_cell.length_a   1.000
_cell.length_b   1.000
_cell.length_c   1.000
_cell.angle_alpha   90.00
_cell.angle_beta   90.00
_cell.angle_gamma   90.00
#
_symmetry.space_group_name_H-M   'P 1'
#
loop_
_entity.id
_entity.type
_entity.pdbx_description
1 polymer ?
#
loop_
_entity_poly.entity_id
_entity_poly.type
_entity_poly.pdbx_seq_one_letter_code
_entity_poly.pdbx_strand_id
1 'polypeptide(L)'
;FFQSMSAMTTVGFNTVDYGAFVLPMLLVTIFLMYVGASPSGTAGGMKITTLTAVIAIMKSRLRNHTRITFFGRAIPYERLYVATSSFIFYTSIIALGTFALSFIENFRFEDLLFEVASALGTVGLSTGITGDLGSLGKLIIIVLMFIGRLGVLTFGLALWAKQQQTDEKKALRDDIAV
;
A
#
# COMPACT_ATOMS: atom_id res chain seq x y z
N PHE A 1 12.85 -15.21 -12.49
CA PHE A 1 12.30 -14.22 -13.42
C PHE A 1 10.77 -14.24 -13.44
N PHE A 2 10.11 -15.38 -13.70
CA PHE A 2 8.64 -15.47 -13.73
C PHE A 2 8.00 -14.98 -12.43
N GLN A 3 8.46 -15.45 -11.28
CA GLN A 3 7.95 -15.06 -9.96
C GLN A 3 8.08 -13.57 -9.69
N SER A 4 9.23 -12.97 -10.06
CA SER A 4 9.46 -11.53 -9.89
C SER A 4 8.53 -10.70 -10.78
N MET A 5 8.28 -11.15 -12.01
CA MET A 5 7.33 -10.50 -12.92
C MET A 5 5.90 -10.62 -12.40
N SER A 6 5.49 -11.80 -11.94
CA SER A 6 4.16 -12.04 -11.38
C SER A 6 3.89 -11.17 -10.14
N ALA A 7 4.88 -11.06 -9.25
CA ALA A 7 4.80 -10.22 -8.06
C ALA A 7 4.70 -8.72 -8.41
N MET A 8 5.58 -8.23 -9.31
CA MET A 8 5.66 -6.82 -9.68
C MET A 8 4.46 -6.35 -10.52
N THR A 9 3.93 -7.22 -11.39
CA THR A 9 2.76 -6.91 -12.23
C THR A 9 1.43 -7.18 -11.52
N THR A 10 1.47 -7.69 -10.30
CA THR A 10 0.31 -8.05 -9.47
C THR A 10 -0.65 -9.04 -10.16
N VAL A 11 -0.09 -9.97 -10.94
CA VAL A 11 -0.87 -11.00 -11.67
C VAL A 11 -1.18 -12.20 -10.78
N GLY A 12 -0.27 -12.54 -9.85
CA GLY A 12 -0.51 -13.56 -8.81
C GLY A 12 -0.34 -15.00 -9.25
N PHE A 13 0.13 -15.28 -10.47
CA PHE A 13 0.46 -16.66 -10.85
C PHE A 13 1.81 -17.07 -10.26
N ASN A 14 1.88 -18.30 -9.77
CA ASN A 14 3.10 -18.90 -9.27
C ASN A 14 3.36 -20.25 -9.94
N THR A 15 4.63 -20.58 -10.12
CA THR A 15 5.12 -21.88 -10.59
C THR A 15 5.91 -22.60 -9.51
N VAL A 16 6.18 -21.94 -8.39
CA VAL A 16 6.95 -22.43 -7.25
C VAL A 16 6.22 -22.05 -5.98
N ASP A 17 6.24 -22.93 -4.98
CA ASP A 17 5.65 -22.68 -3.68
C ASP A 17 6.46 -21.61 -2.92
N TYR A 18 5.80 -20.53 -2.51
CA TYR A 18 6.42 -19.46 -1.73
C TYR A 18 6.70 -19.87 -0.27
N GLY A 19 5.98 -20.86 0.26
CA GLY A 19 6.25 -21.41 1.59
C GLY A 19 7.63 -22.07 1.71
N ALA A 20 8.20 -22.52 0.59
CA ALA A 20 9.54 -23.09 0.53
C ALA A 20 10.66 -22.02 0.37
N PHE A 21 10.32 -20.75 0.22
CA PHE A 21 11.31 -19.69 0.00
C PHE A 21 12.06 -19.34 1.29
N VAL A 22 13.37 -19.10 1.13
CA VAL A 22 14.18 -18.52 2.21
C VAL A 22 13.81 -17.06 2.44
N LEU A 23 13.97 -16.59 3.67
CA LEU A 23 13.59 -15.23 4.09
C LEU A 23 14.05 -14.10 3.13
N PRO A 24 15.30 -14.06 2.62
CA PRO A 24 15.71 -13.02 1.66
C PRO A 24 14.87 -12.98 0.39
N MET A 25 14.46 -14.15 -0.14
CA MET A 25 13.62 -14.22 -1.33
C MET A 25 12.18 -13.74 -1.04
N LEU A 26 11.63 -14.06 0.14
CA LEU A 26 10.34 -13.53 0.57
C LEU A 26 10.37 -12.02 0.69
N LEU A 27 11.42 -11.45 1.31
CA LEU A 27 11.56 -9.99 1.46
C LEU A 27 11.68 -9.28 0.10
N VAL A 28 12.43 -9.83 -0.84
CA VAL A 28 12.50 -9.28 -2.21
C VAL A 28 11.14 -9.34 -2.89
N THR A 29 10.41 -10.44 -2.74
CA THR A 29 9.06 -10.57 -3.31
C THR A 29 8.08 -9.60 -2.67
N ILE A 30 8.10 -9.44 -1.35
CA ILE A 30 7.30 -8.44 -0.62
C ILE A 30 7.60 -7.03 -1.15
N PHE A 31 8.88 -6.69 -1.34
CA PHE A 31 9.27 -5.40 -1.90
C PHE A 31 8.73 -5.20 -3.33
N LEU A 32 8.77 -6.22 -4.18
CA LEU A 32 8.22 -6.17 -5.54
C LEU A 32 6.69 -5.99 -5.54
N MET A 33 5.98 -6.68 -4.63
CA MET A 33 4.53 -6.51 -4.44
C MET A 33 4.18 -5.11 -3.89
N TYR A 34 5.02 -4.58 -3.00
CA TYR A 34 4.86 -3.25 -2.43
C TYR A 34 5.00 -2.16 -3.50
N VAL A 35 6.01 -2.27 -4.37
CA VAL A 35 6.24 -1.40 -5.52
C VAL A 35 5.44 -1.92 -6.71
N GLY A 36 4.14 -1.72 -6.67
CA GLY A 36 3.23 -2.18 -7.72
C GLY A 36 3.52 -1.55 -9.09
N ALA A 37 2.73 -1.95 -10.08
CA ALA A 37 2.92 -1.65 -11.49
C ALA A 37 2.68 -0.17 -11.89
N SER A 38 2.67 0.05 -13.20
CA SER A 38 2.50 1.35 -13.88
C SER A 38 1.31 2.17 -13.37
N PRO A 39 1.41 3.50 -13.36
CA PRO A 39 0.33 4.42 -12.94
C PRO A 39 -0.98 4.25 -13.72
N SER A 40 -0.91 3.78 -14.95
CA SER A 40 -2.06 3.56 -15.84
C SER A 40 -2.59 2.12 -15.81
N GLY A 41 -1.96 1.24 -15.03
CA GLY A 41 -2.36 -0.16 -14.92
C GLY A 41 -3.48 -0.38 -13.90
N THR A 42 -4.18 -1.51 -14.05
CA THR A 42 -5.19 -2.01 -13.09
C THR A 42 -4.57 -2.67 -11.86
N ALA A 43 -3.23 -2.75 -11.83
CA ALA A 43 -2.48 -3.34 -10.75
C ALA A 43 -2.65 -2.56 -9.44
N GLY A 44 -2.81 -3.28 -8.34
CA GLY A 44 -2.80 -2.73 -7.00
C GLY A 44 -1.40 -2.29 -6.55
N GLY A 45 -1.23 -2.11 -5.26
CA GLY A 45 0.04 -1.71 -4.69
C GLY A 45 0.33 -0.22 -4.85
N MET A 46 1.50 0.18 -4.34
CA MET A 46 1.96 1.55 -4.46
C MET A 46 2.50 1.81 -5.86
N LYS A 47 1.96 2.82 -6.54
CA LYS A 47 2.37 3.15 -7.92
C LYS A 47 3.84 3.57 -7.97
N ILE A 48 4.55 3.14 -9.01
CA ILE A 48 5.98 3.45 -9.22
C ILE A 48 6.26 4.96 -9.24
N THR A 49 5.29 5.78 -9.69
CA THR A 49 5.37 7.26 -9.65
C THR A 49 5.44 7.81 -8.22
N THR A 50 4.78 7.17 -7.28
CA THR A 50 4.85 7.53 -5.86
C THR A 50 6.25 7.28 -5.31
N LEU A 51 6.81 6.10 -5.59
CA LEU A 51 8.17 5.75 -5.18
C LEU A 51 9.20 6.71 -5.79
N THR A 52 9.10 7.00 -7.09
CA THR A 52 10.01 7.94 -7.76
C THR A 52 9.92 9.35 -7.19
N ALA A 53 8.74 9.82 -6.81
CA ALA A 53 8.56 11.11 -6.16
C ALA A 53 9.23 11.14 -4.77
N VAL A 54 9.07 10.10 -3.96
CA VAL A 54 9.72 9.98 -2.64
C VAL A 54 11.25 9.95 -2.78
N ILE A 55 11.78 9.18 -3.73
CA ILE A 55 13.22 9.14 -4.03
C ILE A 55 13.73 10.52 -4.51
N ALA A 56 12.96 11.22 -5.34
CA ALA A 56 13.30 12.56 -5.81
C ALA A 56 13.37 13.58 -4.66
N ILE A 57 12.43 13.52 -3.70
CA ILE A 57 12.45 14.33 -2.48
C ILE A 57 13.72 14.04 -1.68
N MET A 58 13.99 12.78 -1.40
CA MET A 58 15.16 12.36 -0.64
C MET A 58 16.46 12.84 -1.32
N LYS A 59 16.61 12.60 -2.62
CA LYS A 59 17.79 13.01 -3.40
C LYS A 59 17.97 14.53 -3.45
N SER A 60 16.87 15.29 -3.61
CA SER A 60 16.90 16.75 -3.62
C SER A 60 17.34 17.31 -2.25
N ARG A 61 16.84 16.73 -1.16
CA ARG A 61 17.21 17.14 0.20
C ARG A 61 18.67 16.82 0.52
N LEU A 62 19.13 15.62 0.16
CA LEU A 62 20.54 15.23 0.36
C LEU A 62 21.51 16.09 -0.45
N ARG A 63 21.09 16.65 -1.59
CA ARG A 63 21.89 17.56 -2.43
C ARG A 63 21.67 19.04 -2.13
N ASN A 64 20.86 19.36 -1.13
CA ASN A 64 20.50 20.72 -0.73
C ASN A 64 19.94 21.59 -1.87
N HIS A 65 19.22 20.94 -2.83
CA HIS A 65 18.54 21.67 -3.89
C HIS A 65 17.17 22.17 -3.43
N THR A 66 16.84 23.42 -3.74
CA THR A 66 15.53 24.01 -3.43
C THR A 66 14.42 23.53 -4.35
N ARG A 67 14.75 23.10 -5.57
CA ARG A 67 13.78 22.57 -6.53
C ARG A 67 13.90 21.06 -6.62
N ILE A 68 12.76 20.36 -6.48
CA ILE A 68 12.71 18.91 -6.61
C ILE A 68 12.58 18.57 -8.09
N THR A 69 13.63 17.97 -8.65
CA THR A 69 13.69 17.57 -10.04
C THR A 69 13.91 16.07 -10.17
N PHE A 70 13.23 15.45 -11.13
CA PHE A 70 13.44 14.05 -11.51
C PHE A 70 13.68 13.99 -13.03
N PHE A 71 14.81 13.42 -13.45
CA PHE A 71 15.28 13.41 -14.85
C PHE A 71 15.22 14.80 -15.54
N GLY A 72 15.64 15.85 -14.84
CA GLY A 72 15.70 17.22 -15.37
C GLY A 72 14.34 17.94 -15.43
N ARG A 73 13.23 17.29 -15.03
CA ARG A 73 11.90 17.90 -14.96
C ARG A 73 11.53 18.22 -13.52
N ALA A 74 11.04 19.44 -13.30
CA ALA A 74 10.53 19.85 -11.98
C ALA A 74 9.18 19.14 -11.71
N ILE A 75 9.05 18.59 -10.50
CA ILE A 75 7.79 17.96 -10.07
C ILE A 75 6.98 19.01 -9.30
N PRO A 76 5.70 19.25 -9.64
CA PRO A 76 4.82 20.15 -8.89
C PRO A 76 4.66 19.70 -7.43
N TYR A 77 4.65 20.64 -6.50
CA TYR A 77 4.52 20.34 -5.06
C TYR A 77 3.26 19.53 -4.72
N GLU A 78 2.13 19.83 -5.36
CA GLU A 78 0.88 19.09 -5.16
C GLU A 78 1.04 17.58 -5.40
N ARG A 79 1.74 17.20 -6.47
CA ARG A 79 2.02 15.78 -6.76
C ARG A 79 2.93 15.14 -5.73
N LEU A 80 3.85 15.91 -5.15
CA LEU A 80 4.74 15.44 -4.09
C LEU A 80 3.96 15.18 -2.80
N TYR A 81 3.03 16.07 -2.43
CA TYR A 81 2.16 15.86 -1.27
C TYR A 81 1.31 14.60 -1.41
N VAL A 82 0.64 14.46 -2.56
CA VAL A 82 -0.18 13.27 -2.86
C VAL A 82 0.67 11.99 -2.81
N ALA A 83 1.85 12.00 -3.40
CA ALA A 83 2.75 10.85 -3.39
C ALA A 83 3.22 10.50 -1.98
N THR A 84 3.65 11.49 -1.20
CA THR A 84 4.13 11.27 0.18
C THR A 84 3.01 10.77 1.08
N SER A 85 1.82 11.36 0.99
CA SER A 85 0.65 10.91 1.75
C SER A 85 0.25 9.49 1.39
N SER A 86 0.25 9.15 0.10
CA SER A 86 -0.03 7.78 -0.37
C SER A 86 0.99 6.79 0.17
N PHE A 87 2.28 7.15 0.16
CA PHE A 87 3.36 6.31 0.67
C PHE A 87 3.20 6.03 2.17
N ILE A 88 3.00 7.08 2.97
CA ILE A 88 2.85 6.95 4.42
C ILE A 88 1.61 6.13 4.74
N PHE A 89 0.48 6.42 4.11
CA PHE A 89 -0.79 5.75 4.37
C PHE A 89 -0.74 4.26 3.98
N TYR A 90 -0.15 3.93 2.82
CA TYR A 90 0.04 2.55 2.36
C TYR A 90 0.92 1.75 3.32
N THR A 91 2.05 2.32 3.73
CA THR A 91 2.97 1.70 4.71
C THR A 91 2.30 1.49 6.06
N SER A 92 1.51 2.48 6.51
CA SER A 92 0.78 2.40 7.77
C SER A 92 -0.27 1.27 7.76
N ILE A 93 -0.98 1.09 6.66
CA ILE A 93 -1.97 0.00 6.54
C ILE A 93 -1.28 -1.37 6.56
N ILE A 94 -0.15 -1.53 5.86
CA ILE A 94 0.63 -2.78 5.92
C ILE A 94 1.07 -3.06 7.35
N ALA A 95 1.66 -2.07 8.03
CA ALA A 95 2.13 -2.23 9.40
C ALA A 95 0.98 -2.59 10.35
N LEU A 96 -0.14 -1.88 10.29
CA LEU A 96 -1.31 -2.13 11.12
C LEU A 96 -1.96 -3.48 10.82
N GLY A 97 -2.09 -3.86 9.54
CA GLY A 97 -2.64 -5.14 9.13
C GLY A 97 -1.78 -6.31 9.60
N THR A 98 -0.46 -6.23 9.43
CA THR A 98 0.48 -7.26 9.90
C THR A 98 0.45 -7.35 11.42
N PHE A 99 0.43 -6.22 12.12
CA PHE A 99 0.34 -6.16 13.57
C PHE A 99 -0.96 -6.78 14.07
N ALA A 100 -2.10 -6.43 13.48
CA ALA A 100 -3.40 -7.00 13.85
C ALA A 100 -3.44 -8.52 13.64
N LEU A 101 -2.92 -9.02 12.52
CA LEU A 101 -2.83 -10.47 12.28
C LEU A 101 -1.90 -11.16 13.27
N SER A 102 -0.77 -10.56 13.64
CA SER A 102 0.18 -11.11 14.60
C SER A 102 -0.41 -11.29 16.02
N PHE A 103 -1.47 -10.56 16.37
CA PHE A 103 -2.18 -10.74 17.63
C PHE A 103 -3.19 -11.89 17.60
N ILE A 104 -3.73 -12.19 16.44
CA ILE A 104 -4.84 -13.13 16.26
C ILE A 104 -4.34 -14.50 15.84
N GLU A 105 -3.30 -14.51 15.01
CA GLU A 105 -2.79 -15.71 14.33
C GLU A 105 -1.38 -16.05 14.83
N ASN A 106 -1.10 -17.35 14.95
CA ASN A 106 0.16 -17.84 15.50
C ASN A 106 1.10 -18.34 14.38
N PHE A 107 1.27 -17.52 13.33
CA PHE A 107 2.17 -17.78 12.20
C PHE A 107 3.44 -16.94 12.32
N ARG A 108 4.44 -17.24 11.48
CA ARG A 108 5.68 -16.49 11.42
C ARG A 108 5.41 -15.06 10.90
N PHE A 109 6.09 -14.08 11.45
CA PHE A 109 5.90 -12.67 11.07
C PHE A 109 6.08 -12.43 9.57
N GLU A 110 7.06 -13.06 8.94
CA GLU A 110 7.32 -12.95 7.52
C GLU A 110 6.18 -13.48 6.64
N ASP A 111 5.52 -14.56 7.06
CA ASP A 111 4.38 -15.11 6.35
C ASP A 111 3.16 -14.19 6.46
N LEU A 112 2.89 -13.65 7.64
CA LEU A 112 1.82 -12.67 7.86
C LEU A 112 2.06 -11.38 7.06
N LEU A 113 3.29 -10.87 7.06
CA LEU A 113 3.67 -9.69 6.27
C LEU A 113 3.50 -9.94 4.77
N PHE A 114 3.85 -11.15 4.29
CA PHE A 114 3.67 -11.55 2.91
C PHE A 114 2.20 -11.55 2.51
N GLU A 115 1.32 -12.16 3.32
CA GLU A 115 -0.12 -12.20 3.07
C GLU A 115 -0.74 -10.79 3.05
N VAL A 116 -0.37 -9.93 4.01
CA VAL A 116 -0.85 -8.54 4.06
C VAL A 116 -0.40 -7.74 2.84
N ALA A 117 0.88 -7.86 2.46
CA ALA A 117 1.42 -7.17 1.29
C ALA A 117 0.75 -7.66 -0.01
N SER A 118 0.51 -8.97 -0.12
CA SER A 118 -0.20 -9.58 -1.25
C SER A 118 -1.66 -9.14 -1.32
N ALA A 119 -2.35 -9.11 -0.17
CA ALA A 119 -3.75 -8.70 -0.09
C ALA A 119 -3.91 -7.22 -0.46
N LEU A 120 -3.15 -6.32 0.17
CA LEU A 120 -3.22 -4.88 -0.08
C LEU A 120 -2.70 -4.52 -1.48
N GLY A 121 -1.68 -5.23 -1.96
CA GLY A 121 -1.15 -5.11 -3.32
C GLY A 121 -2.08 -5.68 -4.40
N THR A 122 -3.16 -6.39 -4.02
CA THR A 122 -4.06 -7.13 -4.92
C THR A 122 -3.31 -8.11 -5.83
N VAL A 123 -2.27 -8.74 -5.30
CA VAL A 123 -1.38 -9.64 -6.06
C VAL A 123 -1.95 -11.05 -6.12
N GLY A 124 -2.40 -11.59 -4.98
CA GLY A 124 -2.96 -12.93 -4.90
C GLY A 124 -1.94 -14.05 -4.69
N LEU A 125 -0.68 -13.72 -4.38
CA LEU A 125 0.34 -14.69 -3.97
C LEU A 125 0.19 -15.01 -2.48
N SER A 126 0.47 -16.26 -2.09
CA SER A 126 0.41 -16.72 -0.71
C SER A 126 1.60 -17.63 -0.40
N THR A 127 2.04 -17.63 0.85
CA THR A 127 2.97 -18.63 1.38
C THR A 127 2.28 -19.95 1.75
N GLY A 128 0.95 -20.04 1.54
CA GLY A 128 0.14 -21.21 1.84
C GLY A 128 -0.68 -21.09 3.12
N ILE A 129 -0.42 -20.10 3.97
CA ILE A 129 -1.10 -19.95 5.28
C ILE A 129 -2.54 -19.43 5.18
N THR A 130 -2.95 -18.87 4.03
CA THR A 130 -4.30 -18.25 3.86
C THR A 130 -5.42 -19.23 4.21
N GLY A 131 -5.27 -20.52 3.84
CA GLY A 131 -6.27 -21.57 4.14
C GLY A 131 -6.45 -21.80 5.64
N ASP A 132 -5.35 -21.74 6.39
CA ASP A 132 -5.24 -22.08 7.81
C ASP A 132 -5.55 -20.89 8.74
N LEU A 133 -5.69 -19.67 8.19
CA LEU A 133 -6.10 -18.50 8.97
C LEU A 133 -7.47 -18.71 9.60
N GLY A 134 -7.64 -18.22 10.82
CA GLY A 134 -8.92 -18.17 11.51
C GLY A 134 -9.93 -17.23 10.82
N SER A 135 -11.19 -17.30 11.24
CA SER A 135 -12.25 -16.46 10.65
C SER A 135 -11.98 -14.97 10.76
N LEU A 136 -11.40 -14.51 11.87
CA LEU A 136 -11.02 -13.11 12.07
C LEU A 136 -9.83 -12.72 11.19
N GLY A 137 -8.82 -13.59 11.05
CA GLY A 137 -7.69 -13.37 10.15
C GLY A 137 -8.14 -13.23 8.70
N LYS A 138 -9.01 -14.12 8.24
CA LYS A 138 -9.62 -14.04 6.89
C LYS A 138 -10.39 -12.76 6.68
N LEU A 139 -11.14 -12.28 7.67
CA LEU A 139 -11.87 -11.02 7.60
C LEU A 139 -10.94 -9.83 7.42
N ILE A 140 -9.83 -9.79 8.17
CA ILE A 140 -8.80 -8.74 8.01
C ILE A 140 -8.23 -8.75 6.58
N ILE A 141 -7.88 -9.93 6.05
CA ILE A 141 -7.37 -10.06 4.68
C ILE A 141 -8.39 -9.57 3.66
N ILE A 142 -9.68 -9.90 3.80
CA ILE A 142 -10.76 -9.42 2.92
C ILE A 142 -10.85 -7.89 2.93
N VAL A 143 -10.78 -7.27 4.11
CA VAL A 143 -10.80 -5.81 4.25
C VAL A 143 -9.58 -5.18 3.57
N LEU A 144 -8.39 -5.77 3.74
CA LEU A 144 -7.18 -5.31 3.08
C LEU A 144 -7.26 -5.42 1.55
N MET A 145 -7.79 -6.52 1.02
CA MET A 145 -8.04 -6.70 -0.42
C MET A 145 -8.98 -5.62 -0.96
N PHE A 146 -10.05 -5.31 -0.22
CA PHE A 146 -11.01 -4.27 -0.60
C PHE A 146 -10.36 -2.88 -0.62
N ILE A 147 -9.59 -2.52 0.42
CA ILE A 147 -8.85 -1.25 0.49
C ILE A 147 -7.84 -1.15 -0.67
N GLY A 148 -7.10 -2.21 -0.93
CA GLY A 148 -6.13 -2.27 -2.03
C GLY A 148 -6.78 -2.05 -3.40
N ARG A 149 -7.96 -2.62 -3.61
CA ARG A 149 -8.70 -2.51 -4.89
C ARG A 149 -9.30 -1.13 -5.14
N LEU A 150 -9.83 -0.48 -4.10
CA LEU A 150 -10.33 0.91 -4.20
C LEU A 150 -9.21 1.92 -4.45
N GLY A 151 -7.99 1.56 -4.11
CA GLY A 151 -6.85 2.46 -4.02
C GLY A 151 -6.78 3.12 -2.64
N VAL A 152 -5.66 2.93 -2.00
CA VAL A 152 -5.43 3.30 -0.59
C VAL A 152 -5.71 4.78 -0.33
N LEU A 153 -5.29 5.67 -1.25
CA LEU A 153 -5.53 7.11 -1.11
C LEU A 153 -7.01 7.46 -1.27
N THR A 154 -7.70 6.86 -2.25
CA THR A 154 -9.14 7.07 -2.48
C THR A 154 -9.94 6.63 -1.26
N PHE A 155 -9.58 5.49 -0.67
CA PHE A 155 -10.20 5.00 0.56
C PHE A 155 -9.98 5.97 1.74
N GLY A 156 -8.76 6.46 1.93
CA GLY A 156 -8.44 7.46 2.95
C GLY A 156 -9.25 8.76 2.78
N LEU A 157 -9.32 9.27 1.56
CA LEU A 157 -10.10 10.49 1.25
C LEU A 157 -11.60 10.26 1.48
N ALA A 158 -12.15 9.09 1.13
CA ALA A 158 -13.57 8.79 1.35
C ALA A 158 -13.93 8.74 2.84
N LEU A 159 -13.04 8.23 3.68
CA LEU A 159 -13.25 8.25 5.14
C LEU A 159 -13.24 9.67 5.71
N TRP A 160 -12.37 10.55 5.18
CA TRP A 160 -12.20 11.91 5.71
C TRP A 160 -13.18 12.93 5.12
N ALA A 161 -13.58 12.78 3.85
CA ALA A 161 -14.54 13.69 3.19
C ALA A 161 -15.92 13.73 3.90
N LYS A 162 -16.34 12.61 4.49
CA LYS A 162 -17.56 12.53 5.28
C LYS A 162 -17.49 13.40 6.54
N GLN A 163 -16.32 13.56 7.12
CA GLN A 163 -16.10 14.37 8.33
C GLN A 163 -16.14 15.87 8.03
N GLN A 164 -15.52 16.30 6.91
CA GLN A 164 -15.57 17.70 6.47
C GLN A 164 -16.99 18.19 6.18
N GLN A 165 -17.82 17.41 5.49
CA GLN A 165 -19.23 17.77 5.23
C GLN A 165 -20.06 17.88 6.51
N THR A 166 -19.72 17.14 7.54
CA THR A 166 -20.42 17.20 8.83
C THR A 166 -20.02 18.47 9.59
N ASP A 167 -18.77 18.84 9.54
CA ASP A 167 -18.23 20.03 10.22
C ASP A 167 -18.70 21.33 9.51
N GLU A 168 -18.73 21.37 8.18
CA GLU A 168 -19.30 22.49 7.41
C GLU A 168 -20.82 22.66 7.67
N LYS A 169 -21.58 21.57 7.70
CA LYS A 169 -23.02 21.64 8.02
C LYS A 169 -23.25 22.11 9.45
N LYS A 170 -22.36 21.77 10.37
CA LYS A 170 -22.47 22.20 11.77
C LYS A 170 -22.12 23.70 11.90
N ALA A 171 -21.06 24.16 11.24
CA ALA A 171 -20.68 25.56 11.17
C ALA A 171 -21.76 26.44 10.53
N LEU A 172 -22.37 26.00 9.41
CA LEU A 172 -23.50 26.69 8.77
C LEU A 172 -24.76 26.75 9.67
N ARG A 173 -24.96 25.74 10.49
CA ARG A 173 -26.11 25.69 11.41
C ARG A 173 -25.94 26.62 12.62
N ASP A 174 -24.71 26.77 13.08
CA ASP A 174 -24.36 27.67 14.17
C ASP A 174 -24.39 29.14 13.69
N ASP A 175 -24.09 29.43 12.41
CA ASP A 175 -24.13 30.76 11.80
C ASP A 175 -25.56 31.26 11.49
N ILE A 176 -26.55 30.32 11.31
CA ILE A 176 -27.95 30.66 11.09
C ILE A 176 -28.71 30.82 12.42
N ALA A 177 -28.12 30.47 13.55
CA ALA A 177 -28.72 30.53 14.87
C ALA A 177 -28.43 31.85 15.62
N VAL A 178 -27.79 32.82 14.95
CA VAL A 178 -27.58 34.22 15.39
C VAL A 178 -28.50 35.14 14.58
#